data_76b439caf39005732c82e1f0baa67151
#
_entry.id   76b439caf39005732c82e1f0baa67151
#
_cell.length_a   1.000
_cell.length_b   1.000
_cell.length_c   1.000
_cell.angle_alpha   90.00
_cell.angle_beta   90.00
_cell.angle_gamma   90.00
#
_symmetry.space_group_name_H-M   'P 1'
#
loop_
_entity.id
_entity.type
_entity.pdbx_description
1 polymer ?
#
loop_
_entity_poly.entity_id
_entity_poly.type
_entity_poly.pdbx_seq_one_letter_code
_entity_poly.pdbx_strand_id
1 'polypeptide(L)'
;MFFYCGFTQVLSMGRLNKMTGVSEQFQYILRDESMHVNFGIDVINSIKNENPEIWDQDMITRARNMILEGTQYEIEYARDSMPRGVLGMNAKMMEEYLKFICNRRLVQIGLEEEYPGAKNPFPWMSEIMDLRKEKNFFETRVIEYQVGGSLQFD
;
A
#
# COMPACT_ATOMS: atom_id res chain seq x y z
N MET A 1 4.37 6.30 -2.83
CA MET A 1 4.21 6.09 -1.36
C MET A 1 2.78 6.29 -0.90
N PHE A 2 2.01 7.11 -1.52
CA PHE A 2 0.64 7.46 -1.11
C PHE A 2 -0.34 6.28 -1.19
N PHE A 3 -1.46 6.37 -0.45
CA PHE A 3 -2.62 5.46 -0.42
C PHE A 3 -2.53 4.22 0.47
N TYR A 4 -1.38 3.83 0.99
CA TYR A 4 -1.29 2.62 1.81
C TYR A 4 -2.18 2.66 3.05
N CYS A 5 -2.28 3.82 3.70
CA CYS A 5 -3.18 4.00 4.83
C CYS A 5 -4.64 3.80 4.43
N GLY A 6 -5.11 4.47 3.38
CA GLY A 6 -6.48 4.35 2.89
C GLY A 6 -6.82 2.92 2.41
N PHE A 7 -5.94 2.29 1.65
CA PHE A 7 -6.11 0.90 1.21
C PHE A 7 -6.23 -0.05 2.40
N THR A 8 -5.34 0.06 3.38
CA THR A 8 -5.36 -0.80 4.56
C THR A 8 -6.67 -0.66 5.34
N GLN A 9 -7.18 0.57 5.49
CA GLN A 9 -8.46 0.83 6.15
C GLN A 9 -9.62 0.15 5.44
N VAL A 10 -9.78 0.37 4.13
CA VAL A 10 -10.90 -0.19 3.34
C VAL A 10 -10.81 -1.71 3.24
N LEU A 11 -9.63 -2.25 2.98
CA LEU A 11 -9.43 -3.70 2.87
C LEU A 11 -9.64 -4.40 4.22
N SER A 12 -9.31 -3.75 5.33
CA SER A 12 -9.61 -4.26 6.66
C SER A 12 -11.12 -4.35 6.93
N MET A 13 -11.92 -3.40 6.43
CA MET A 13 -13.38 -3.50 6.51
C MET A 13 -13.90 -4.74 5.79
N GLY A 14 -13.39 -5.04 4.58
CA GLY A 14 -13.76 -6.23 3.84
C GLY A 14 -13.44 -7.53 4.59
N ARG A 15 -12.29 -7.59 5.25
CA ARG A 15 -11.90 -8.74 6.10
C ARG A 15 -12.86 -8.99 7.26
N LEU A 16 -13.57 -7.97 7.70
CA LEU A 16 -14.59 -8.04 8.74
C LEU A 16 -16.02 -8.13 8.18
N ASN A 17 -16.16 -8.52 6.92
CA ASN A 17 -17.44 -8.60 6.20
C ASN A 17 -18.22 -7.27 6.18
N LYS A 18 -17.49 -6.14 6.16
CA LYS A 18 -18.07 -4.81 6.03
C LYS A 18 -17.65 -4.20 4.70
N MET A 19 -18.61 -3.60 3.99
CA MET A 19 -18.36 -2.95 2.70
C MET A 19 -17.60 -3.86 1.71
N THR A 20 -17.99 -5.13 1.63
CA THR A 20 -17.29 -6.17 0.87
C THR A 20 -17.12 -5.81 -0.60
N GLY A 21 -18.16 -5.27 -1.25
CA GLY A 21 -18.08 -4.83 -2.65
C GLY A 21 -17.09 -3.69 -2.88
N VAL A 22 -17.00 -2.73 -1.95
CA VAL A 22 -16.00 -1.66 -2.00
C VAL A 22 -14.60 -2.24 -1.79
N SER A 23 -14.45 -3.11 -0.80
CA SER A 23 -13.18 -3.78 -0.53
C SER A 23 -12.68 -4.59 -1.72
N GLU A 24 -13.57 -5.29 -2.43
CA GLU A 24 -13.24 -6.02 -3.65
C GLU A 24 -12.71 -5.09 -4.75
N GLN A 25 -13.39 -3.96 -4.98
CA GLN A 25 -12.90 -2.96 -5.94
C GLN A 25 -11.51 -2.42 -5.56
N PHE A 26 -11.29 -2.15 -4.28
CA PHE A 26 -9.99 -1.70 -3.78
C PHE A 26 -8.89 -2.74 -3.95
N GLN A 27 -9.18 -4.04 -3.94
CA GLN A 27 -8.21 -5.08 -4.26
C GLN A 27 -7.74 -4.99 -5.73
N TYR A 28 -8.67 -4.75 -6.68
CA TYR A 28 -8.30 -4.55 -8.07
C TYR A 28 -7.45 -3.30 -8.26
N ILE A 29 -7.84 -2.18 -7.66
CA ILE A 29 -7.08 -0.94 -7.73
C ILE A 29 -5.68 -1.14 -7.11
N LEU A 30 -5.58 -1.76 -5.93
CA LEU A 30 -4.28 -2.02 -5.30
C LEU A 30 -3.36 -2.88 -6.16
N ARG A 31 -3.92 -3.87 -6.89
CA ARG A 31 -3.17 -4.67 -7.84
C ARG A 31 -2.62 -3.80 -8.97
N ASP A 32 -3.45 -2.95 -9.55
CA ASP A 32 -3.04 -2.08 -10.64
C ASP A 32 -1.99 -1.07 -10.17
N GLU A 33 -2.16 -0.47 -9.00
CA GLU A 33 -1.16 0.40 -8.38
C GLU A 33 0.15 -0.32 -8.06
N SER A 34 0.09 -1.60 -7.71
CA SER A 34 1.31 -2.40 -7.50
C SER A 34 2.08 -2.63 -8.80
N MET A 35 1.39 -2.78 -9.93
CA MET A 35 2.03 -2.84 -11.26
C MET A 35 2.68 -1.50 -11.62
N HIS A 36 1.99 -0.37 -11.39
CA HIS A 36 2.54 0.97 -11.62
C HIS A 36 3.81 1.21 -10.79
N VAL A 37 3.79 0.82 -9.52
CA VAL A 37 4.97 0.93 -8.63
C VAL A 37 6.12 0.09 -9.15
N ASN A 38 5.88 -1.16 -9.54
CA ASN A 38 6.93 -2.03 -10.08
C ASN A 38 7.50 -1.47 -11.38
N PHE A 39 6.64 -1.01 -12.28
CA PHE A 39 7.07 -0.34 -13.52
C PHE A 39 7.96 0.89 -13.21
N GLY A 40 7.54 1.74 -12.27
CA GLY A 40 8.34 2.90 -11.86
C GLY A 40 9.70 2.52 -11.28
N ILE A 41 9.78 1.45 -10.49
CA ILE A 41 11.03 0.91 -9.95
C ILE A 41 11.93 0.40 -11.09
N ASP A 42 11.37 -0.34 -12.03
CA ASP A 42 12.11 -0.87 -13.18
C ASP A 42 12.66 0.27 -14.05
N VAL A 43 11.86 1.32 -14.30
CA VAL A 43 12.30 2.53 -15.02
C VAL A 43 13.45 3.22 -14.30
N ILE A 44 13.36 3.44 -12.98
CA ILE A 44 14.42 4.05 -12.19
C ILE A 44 15.70 3.22 -12.30
N ASN A 45 15.61 1.91 -12.12
CA ASN A 45 16.77 1.02 -12.16
C ASN A 45 17.37 0.94 -13.58
N SER A 46 16.55 0.96 -14.63
CA SER A 46 17.05 1.02 -16.02
C SER A 46 17.79 2.33 -16.30
N ILE A 47 17.24 3.47 -15.90
CA ILE A 47 17.89 4.77 -16.06
C ILE A 47 19.23 4.81 -15.32
N LYS A 48 19.29 4.29 -14.09
CA LYS A 48 20.54 4.19 -13.31
C LYS A 48 21.60 3.36 -14.02
N ASN A 49 21.20 2.27 -14.67
CA ASN A 49 22.12 1.38 -15.37
C ASN A 49 22.62 1.98 -16.69
N GLU A 50 21.74 2.69 -17.41
CA GLU A 50 22.05 3.31 -18.70
C GLU A 50 22.83 4.62 -18.54
N ASN A 51 22.61 5.34 -17.43
CA ASN A 51 23.17 6.68 -17.18
C ASN A 51 23.66 6.77 -15.72
N PRO A 52 24.70 6.03 -15.34
CA PRO A 52 25.16 5.99 -13.94
C PRO A 52 25.63 7.36 -13.42
N GLU A 53 26.05 8.26 -14.30
CA GLU A 53 26.50 9.61 -13.95
C GLU A 53 25.40 10.52 -13.40
N ILE A 54 24.13 10.26 -13.72
CA ILE A 54 23.00 11.03 -13.16
C ILE A 54 22.56 10.54 -11.78
N TRP A 55 23.00 9.36 -11.37
CA TRP A 55 22.69 8.79 -10.06
C TRP A 55 23.77 9.16 -9.04
N ASP A 56 24.06 10.46 -8.97
CA ASP A 56 25.03 11.04 -8.04
C ASP A 56 24.45 11.22 -6.63
N GLN A 57 25.26 11.75 -5.72
CA GLN A 57 24.88 11.93 -4.32
C GLN A 57 23.71 12.94 -4.15
N ASP A 58 23.58 13.92 -5.02
CA ASP A 58 22.48 14.88 -4.99
C ASP A 58 21.17 14.19 -5.39
N MET A 59 21.17 13.44 -6.50
CA MET A 59 20.01 12.67 -6.94
C MET A 59 19.58 11.63 -5.91
N ILE A 60 20.53 10.90 -5.31
CA ILE A 60 20.28 9.95 -4.23
C ILE A 60 19.58 10.63 -3.06
N THR A 61 20.10 11.78 -2.62
CA THR A 61 19.54 12.54 -1.50
C THR A 61 18.12 13.02 -1.81
N ARG A 62 17.89 13.53 -3.00
CA ARG A 62 16.57 13.99 -3.46
C ARG A 62 15.57 12.83 -3.53
N ALA A 63 15.94 11.71 -4.13
CA ALA A 63 15.08 10.53 -4.23
C ALA A 63 14.71 9.99 -2.83
N ARG A 64 15.69 9.90 -1.92
CA ARG A 64 15.46 9.52 -0.53
C ARG A 64 14.47 10.47 0.14
N ASN A 65 14.73 11.78 0.09
CA ASN A 65 13.89 12.78 0.74
C ASN A 65 12.45 12.75 0.22
N MET A 66 12.21 12.57 -1.06
CA MET A 66 10.86 12.44 -1.63
C MET A 66 10.11 11.23 -1.05
N ILE A 67 10.78 10.10 -0.87
CA ILE A 67 10.16 8.90 -0.26
C ILE A 67 9.87 9.14 1.21
N LEU A 68 10.77 9.77 1.96
CA LEU A 68 10.60 10.09 3.38
C LEU A 68 9.47 11.10 3.60
N GLU A 69 9.42 12.15 2.80
CA GLU A 69 8.34 13.15 2.85
C GLU A 69 6.98 12.51 2.57
N GLY A 70 6.88 11.67 1.52
CA GLY A 70 5.66 10.94 1.23
C GLY A 70 5.27 9.98 2.36
N THR A 71 6.23 9.37 3.04
CA THR A 71 5.98 8.53 4.22
C THR A 71 5.41 9.38 5.37
N GLN A 72 5.98 10.55 5.60
CA GLN A 72 5.54 11.45 6.67
C GLN A 72 4.09 11.93 6.44
N TYR A 73 3.73 12.30 5.20
CA TYR A 73 2.35 12.67 4.87
C TYR A 73 1.35 11.53 5.11
N GLU A 74 1.71 10.31 4.78
CA GLU A 74 0.86 9.14 5.07
C GLU A 74 0.71 8.89 6.59
N ILE A 75 1.76 9.11 7.37
CA ILE A 75 1.71 9.00 8.83
C ILE A 75 0.79 10.08 9.44
N GLU A 76 0.88 11.30 8.95
CA GLU A 76 0.00 12.39 9.36
C GLU A 76 -1.46 12.08 9.01
N TYR A 77 -1.71 11.64 7.78
CA TYR A 77 -3.03 11.19 7.36
C TYR A 77 -3.57 10.05 8.24
N ALA A 78 -2.72 9.10 8.62
CA ALA A 78 -3.13 8.02 9.52
C ALA A 78 -3.56 8.53 10.90
N ARG A 79 -2.87 9.53 11.43
CA ARG A 79 -3.20 10.15 12.72
C ARG A 79 -4.53 10.91 12.65
N ASP A 80 -4.75 11.64 11.56
CA ASP A 80 -5.97 12.42 11.35
C ASP A 80 -7.19 11.54 11.07
N SER A 81 -7.03 10.50 10.25
CA SER A 81 -8.13 9.61 9.86
C SER A 81 -8.49 8.56 10.93
N MET A 82 -7.58 8.26 11.85
CA MET A 82 -7.78 7.23 12.90
C MET A 82 -7.50 7.76 14.32
N PRO A 83 -8.06 8.88 14.76
CA PRO A 83 -7.72 9.48 16.06
C PRO A 83 -8.07 8.59 17.26
N ARG A 84 -9.02 7.67 17.09
CA ARG A 84 -9.46 6.69 18.10
C ARG A 84 -9.29 5.24 17.66
N GLY A 85 -8.60 5.02 16.54
CA GLY A 85 -8.51 3.73 15.89
C GLY A 85 -9.76 3.33 15.10
N VAL A 86 -9.60 2.38 14.19
CA VAL A 86 -10.68 1.84 13.33
C VAL A 86 -10.51 0.33 13.23
N LEU A 87 -11.52 -0.42 13.63
CA LEU A 87 -11.58 -1.89 13.43
C LEU A 87 -10.33 -2.65 13.90
N GLY A 88 -9.80 -2.30 15.07
CA GLY A 88 -8.59 -2.94 15.63
C GLY A 88 -7.27 -2.38 15.10
N MET A 89 -7.30 -1.45 14.17
CA MET A 89 -6.14 -0.69 13.71
C MET A 89 -6.06 0.65 14.43
N ASN A 90 -4.86 1.17 14.58
CA ASN A 90 -4.62 2.51 15.12
C ASN A 90 -3.46 3.19 14.38
N ALA A 91 -3.33 4.51 14.60
CA ALA A 91 -2.31 5.31 13.93
C ALA A 91 -0.88 4.81 14.20
N LYS A 92 -0.60 4.25 15.39
CA LYS A 92 0.73 3.71 15.72
C LYS A 92 1.06 2.46 14.90
N MET A 93 0.11 1.54 14.74
CA MET A 93 0.29 0.37 13.88
C MET A 93 0.47 0.80 12.42
N MET A 94 -0.29 1.81 11.97
CA MET A 94 -0.16 2.33 10.62
C MET A 94 1.20 3.00 10.40
N GLU A 95 1.69 3.77 11.37
CA GLU A 95 3.03 4.37 11.32
C GLU A 95 4.12 3.29 11.16
N GLU A 96 4.04 2.20 11.92
CA GLU A 96 4.97 1.07 11.81
C GLU A 96 4.91 0.42 10.41
N TYR A 97 3.70 0.23 9.89
CA TYR A 97 3.50 -0.30 8.54
C TYR A 97 4.09 0.62 7.46
N LEU A 98 3.87 1.92 7.58
CA LEU A 98 4.38 2.91 6.61
C LEU A 98 5.91 3.00 6.63
N LYS A 99 6.53 2.87 7.81
CA LYS A 99 7.99 2.75 7.94
C LYS A 99 8.53 1.48 7.26
N PHE A 100 7.85 0.35 7.43
CA PHE A 100 8.16 -0.90 6.72
C PHE A 100 8.05 -0.73 5.19
N ILE A 101 6.99 -0.11 4.70
CA ILE A 101 6.81 0.17 3.27
C ILE A 101 7.88 1.15 2.75
N CYS A 102 8.23 2.16 3.52
CA CYS A 102 9.30 3.10 3.19
C CYS A 102 10.62 2.37 2.94
N ASN A 103 11.05 1.54 3.88
CA ASN A 103 12.26 0.72 3.73
C ASN A 103 12.21 -0.13 2.47
N ARG A 104 11.08 -0.82 2.23
CA ARG A 104 10.89 -1.64 1.03
C ARG A 104 11.09 -0.81 -0.25
N ARG A 105 10.59 0.42 -0.32
CA ARG A 105 10.74 1.30 -1.49
C ARG A 105 12.15 1.81 -1.66
N LEU A 106 12.82 2.18 -0.58
CA LEU A 106 14.22 2.59 -0.63
C LEU A 106 15.10 1.45 -1.17
N VAL A 107 14.98 0.25 -0.60
CA VAL A 107 15.76 -0.92 -1.03
C VAL A 107 15.51 -1.28 -2.51
N GLN A 108 14.27 -1.17 -2.98
CA GLN A 108 13.92 -1.49 -4.38
C GLN A 108 14.60 -0.57 -5.41
N ILE A 109 14.98 0.64 -5.03
CA ILE A 109 15.75 1.56 -5.88
C ILE A 109 17.25 1.60 -5.51
N GLY A 110 17.70 0.66 -4.65
CA GLY A 110 19.10 0.49 -4.27
C GLY A 110 19.58 1.46 -3.20
N LEU A 111 18.70 1.97 -2.35
CA LEU A 111 19.06 2.80 -1.19
C LEU A 111 18.96 1.98 0.10
N GLU A 112 19.67 2.43 1.13
CA GLU A 112 19.62 1.80 2.45
C GLU A 112 18.28 2.10 3.17
N GLU A 113 17.90 1.20 4.07
CA GLU A 113 16.74 1.39 4.95
C GLU A 113 16.88 2.63 5.82
N GLU A 114 15.78 3.37 6.00
CA GLU A 114 15.71 4.52 6.91
C GLU A 114 15.30 4.11 8.33
N TYR A 115 14.46 3.08 8.46
CA TYR A 115 13.87 2.63 9.72
C TYR A 115 14.29 1.19 10.03
N PRO A 116 15.55 0.93 10.44
CA PRO A 116 16.02 -0.42 10.71
C PRO A 116 15.14 -1.14 11.74
N GLY A 117 14.71 -2.34 11.42
CA GLY A 117 13.87 -3.16 12.29
C GLY A 117 12.38 -2.86 12.26
N ALA A 118 11.90 -1.95 11.40
CA ALA A 118 10.46 -1.74 11.17
C ALA A 118 9.80 -3.04 10.71
N LYS A 119 8.68 -3.39 11.35
CA LYS A 119 7.95 -4.64 11.11
C LYS A 119 6.63 -4.37 10.39
N ASN A 120 6.15 -5.38 9.68
CA ASN A 120 4.82 -5.32 9.06
C ASN A 120 3.76 -5.81 10.05
N PRO A 121 2.92 -4.92 10.62
CA PRO A 121 1.82 -5.31 11.49
C PRO A 121 0.61 -5.85 10.74
N PHE A 122 0.61 -5.75 9.40
CA PHE A 122 -0.46 -6.21 8.51
C PHE A 122 0.06 -7.21 7.46
N PRO A 123 0.48 -8.45 7.87
CA PRO A 123 1.04 -9.43 6.94
C PRO A 123 0.13 -9.72 5.75
N TRP A 124 -1.19 -9.71 5.97
CA TRP A 124 -2.21 -9.92 4.95
C TRP A 124 -2.17 -8.87 3.81
N MET A 125 -1.69 -7.66 4.08
CA MET A 125 -1.49 -6.65 3.02
C MET A 125 -0.40 -7.08 2.03
N SER A 126 0.69 -7.68 2.53
CA SER A 126 1.74 -8.23 1.65
C SER A 126 1.19 -9.39 0.81
N GLU A 127 0.36 -10.25 1.40
CA GLU A 127 -0.28 -11.34 0.65
C GLU A 127 -1.12 -10.81 -0.52
N ILE A 128 -1.88 -9.74 -0.32
CA ILE A 128 -2.68 -9.11 -1.39
C ILE A 128 -1.77 -8.47 -2.45
N MET A 129 -0.72 -7.77 -2.05
CA MET A 129 0.20 -7.09 -2.97
C MET A 129 1.10 -8.04 -3.74
N ASP A 130 1.55 -9.12 -3.10
CA ASP A 130 2.52 -10.07 -3.66
C ASP A 130 1.82 -11.23 -4.40
N LEU A 131 0.50 -11.34 -4.30
CA LEU A 131 -0.26 -12.28 -5.09
C LEU A 131 -0.15 -11.88 -6.59
N ARG A 132 0.79 -12.52 -7.28
CA ARG A 132 0.78 -12.65 -8.74
C ARG A 132 -0.45 -13.48 -9.11
N LYS A 133 -1.64 -12.89 -9.06
CA LYS A 133 -2.84 -13.62 -9.43
C LYS A 133 -3.09 -13.50 -10.92
N GLU A 134 -2.90 -14.61 -11.57
CA GLU A 134 -3.41 -14.99 -12.88
C GLU A 134 -4.95 -15.09 -12.93
N LYS A 135 -5.68 -14.38 -12.07
CA LYS A 135 -7.14 -14.35 -12.17
C LYS A 135 -7.55 -13.10 -12.92
N ASN A 136 -7.94 -13.31 -14.18
CA ASN A 136 -8.62 -12.31 -14.99
C ASN A 136 -9.90 -11.84 -14.28
N PHE A 137 -10.14 -10.52 -14.32
CA PHE A 137 -11.40 -9.89 -13.86
C PHE A 137 -12.66 -10.63 -14.39
N PHE A 138 -12.60 -11.21 -15.58
CA PHE A 138 -13.71 -11.94 -16.21
C PHE A 138 -13.86 -13.39 -15.70
N GLU A 139 -12.94 -13.91 -14.91
CA GLU A 139 -12.97 -15.29 -14.40
C GLU A 139 -13.48 -15.38 -12.95
N THR A 140 -13.52 -14.27 -12.23
CA THR A 140 -14.13 -14.18 -10.89
C THR A 140 -15.63 -13.95 -11.05
N ARG A 141 -16.42 -15.02 -11.05
CA ARG A 141 -17.83 -14.90 -10.68
C ARG A 141 -17.85 -14.30 -9.26
N VAL A 142 -18.61 -13.20 -9.11
CA VAL A 142 -18.95 -12.64 -7.80
C VAL A 142 -19.82 -13.67 -7.08
N ILE A 143 -19.17 -14.61 -6.35
CA ILE A 143 -19.86 -15.70 -5.65
C ILE A 143 -20.40 -15.22 -4.29
N GLU A 144 -19.97 -14.04 -3.83
CA GLU A 144 -20.30 -13.52 -2.51
C GLU A 144 -21.25 -12.30 -2.52
N TYR A 145 -21.99 -12.12 -3.58
CA TYR A 145 -23.09 -11.17 -3.56
C TYR A 145 -24.22 -11.80 -2.74
N GLN A 146 -24.20 -11.63 -1.43
CA GLN A 146 -25.39 -11.83 -0.63
C GLN A 146 -26.39 -10.72 -0.96
N VAL A 147 -27.23 -10.99 -1.95
CA VAL A 147 -28.47 -10.26 -2.15
C VAL A 147 -29.39 -10.67 -1.00
N GLY A 148 -29.39 -9.93 0.09
CA GLY A 148 -30.24 -10.36 1.21
C GLY A 148 -30.09 -9.60 2.50
N GLY A 149 -29.83 -8.32 2.42
CA GLY A 149 -30.14 -7.38 3.48
C GLY A 149 -31.21 -6.42 2.99
N SER A 150 -32.43 -6.92 2.69
CA SER A 150 -33.57 -6.04 2.51
C SER A 150 -33.71 -5.26 3.80
N LEU A 151 -33.49 -3.94 3.72
CA LEU A 151 -33.93 -3.02 4.77
C LEU A 151 -35.43 -3.22 4.93
N GLN A 152 -35.84 -3.89 5.99
CA GLN A 152 -37.23 -3.83 6.47
C GLN A 152 -37.37 -2.47 7.16
N PHE A 153 -38.09 -1.58 6.53
CA PHE A 153 -38.58 -0.37 7.16
C PHE A 153 -39.88 -0.76 7.87
N ASP A 154 -39.89 -0.80 9.21
CA ASP A 154 -41.10 -0.77 10.03
C ASP A 154 -41.62 0.66 10.14
#